data_7dc3dc4e94c2e549bf012fd5f1a5a406
#
_entry.id   7dc3dc4e94c2e549bf012fd5f1a5a406
#
_cell.length_a   1.000
_cell.length_b   1.000
_cell.length_c   1.000
_cell.angle_alpha   90.00
_cell.angle_beta   90.00
_cell.angle_gamma   90.00
#
_symmetry.space_group_name_H-M   'P 1'
#
loop_
_entity.id
_entity.type
_entity.pdbx_description
1 polymer ?
#
loop_
_entity_poly.entity_id
_entity_poly.type
_entity_poly.pdbx_seq_one_letter_code
_entity_poly.pdbx_strand_id
1 'polypeptide(L)'
;MKIHPDFRDFFRALNRNKVEYVIVGSYALAFHGQPRATGDIDVWIRPSPANSEALMQALQDFGFETLDISSRDILSGKVIQLGFPPVRIDLMTVLEGLTRQETWESRNRGMFGDQPVFYVGRDAFVKNKRALGRHKDLADLELLGEL
;
A
#
# COMPACT_ATOMS: atom_id res chain seq x y z
N MET A 1 -16.38 6.00 0.09
CA MET A 1 -15.67 5.20 -0.92
C MET A 1 -16.12 3.75 -0.82
N LYS A 2 -16.48 3.17 -1.94
CA LYS A 2 -16.90 1.77 -1.96
C LYS A 2 -15.66 0.86 -1.98
N ILE A 3 -15.61 -0.11 -1.07
CA ILE A 3 -14.49 -1.04 -0.93
C ILE A 3 -14.84 -2.35 -1.66
N HIS A 4 -13.97 -2.78 -2.58
CA HIS A 4 -14.15 -4.06 -3.23
C HIS A 4 -13.84 -5.20 -2.25
N PRO A 5 -14.70 -6.25 -2.17
CA PRO A 5 -14.49 -7.36 -1.22
C PRO A 5 -13.13 -8.04 -1.36
N ASP A 6 -12.58 -8.11 -2.56
CA ASP A 6 -11.27 -8.74 -2.79
C ASP A 6 -10.13 -7.98 -2.11
N PHE A 7 -10.22 -6.65 -2.01
CA PHE A 7 -9.21 -5.87 -1.27
C PHE A 7 -9.27 -6.20 0.22
N ARG A 8 -10.48 -6.31 0.77
CA ARG A 8 -10.65 -6.72 2.18
C ARG A 8 -10.06 -8.11 2.42
N ASP A 9 -10.34 -9.06 1.55
CA ASP A 9 -9.82 -10.42 1.66
C ASP A 9 -8.29 -10.46 1.52
N PHE A 10 -7.73 -9.60 0.68
CA PHE A 10 -6.29 -9.44 0.57
C PHE A 10 -5.68 -9.00 1.90
N PHE A 11 -6.24 -7.98 2.54
CA PHE A 11 -5.73 -7.52 3.84
C PHE A 11 -5.92 -8.56 4.94
N ARG A 12 -6.99 -9.34 4.87
CA ARG A 12 -7.18 -10.47 5.79
C ARG A 12 -6.02 -11.46 5.66
N ALA A 13 -5.62 -11.78 4.43
CA ALA A 13 -4.49 -12.69 4.19
C ALA A 13 -3.17 -12.10 4.70
N LEU A 14 -2.94 -10.80 4.47
CA LEU A 14 -1.76 -10.12 4.99
C LEU A 14 -1.72 -10.19 6.53
N ASN A 15 -2.83 -9.90 7.17
CA ASN A 15 -2.93 -9.90 8.63
C ASN A 15 -2.74 -11.29 9.23
N ARG A 16 -3.31 -12.32 8.61
CA ARG A 16 -3.13 -13.71 9.06
C ARG A 16 -1.68 -14.15 9.04
N ASN A 17 -0.93 -13.69 8.06
CA ASN A 17 0.47 -14.04 7.89
C ASN A 17 1.41 -13.03 8.56
N LYS A 18 0.87 -12.07 9.31
CA LYS A 18 1.63 -11.04 10.03
C LYS A 18 2.59 -10.26 9.12
N VAL A 19 2.14 -10.00 7.91
CA VAL A 19 2.90 -9.18 6.97
C VAL A 19 2.96 -7.74 7.47
N GLU A 20 4.15 -7.16 7.42
CA GLU A 20 4.35 -5.75 7.76
C GLU A 20 4.15 -4.92 6.49
N TYR A 21 3.12 -4.08 6.48
CA TYR A 21 2.73 -3.29 5.33
C TYR A 21 2.09 -1.98 5.73
N VAL A 22 2.02 -1.06 4.79
CA VAL A 22 1.38 0.26 4.97
C VAL A 22 0.63 0.59 3.69
N ILE A 23 -0.64 0.94 3.81
CA ILE A 23 -1.43 1.40 2.66
C ILE A 23 -1.01 2.83 2.31
N VAL A 24 -0.73 3.06 1.04
CA VAL A 24 -0.32 4.37 0.52
C VAL A 24 -1.28 4.81 -0.59
N GLY A 25 -0.94 5.85 -1.33
CA GLY A 25 -1.74 6.28 -2.48
C GLY A 25 -3.14 6.78 -2.15
N SER A 26 -4.08 6.56 -3.05
CA SER A 26 -5.43 7.15 -2.97
C SER A 26 -6.23 6.70 -1.76
N TYR A 27 -6.05 5.47 -1.30
CA TYR A 27 -6.74 4.98 -0.11
C TYR A 27 -6.20 5.63 1.16
N ALA A 28 -4.90 5.95 1.20
CA ALA A 28 -4.33 6.72 2.31
C ALA A 28 -4.85 8.16 2.29
N LEU A 29 -4.98 8.76 1.11
CA LEU A 29 -5.60 10.08 0.96
C LEU A 29 -7.02 10.08 1.52
N ALA A 30 -7.80 9.05 1.21
CA ALA A 30 -9.15 8.89 1.74
C ALA A 30 -9.16 8.77 3.26
N PHE A 31 -8.23 8.03 3.83
CA PHE A 31 -8.09 7.88 5.28
C PHE A 31 -7.83 9.23 5.95
N HIS A 32 -7.02 10.09 5.32
CA HIS A 32 -6.71 11.43 5.83
C HIS A 32 -7.80 12.45 5.53
N GLY A 33 -8.96 12.03 5.02
CA GLY A 33 -10.15 12.84 4.96
C GLY A 33 -10.58 13.35 3.58
N GLN A 34 -9.86 12.97 2.52
CA GLN A 34 -10.15 13.46 1.16
C GLN A 34 -10.34 12.29 0.19
N PRO A 35 -11.51 11.62 0.21
CA PRO A 35 -11.76 10.52 -0.68
C PRO A 35 -11.69 10.93 -2.16
N ARG A 36 -11.07 10.08 -2.95
CA ARG A 36 -10.95 10.22 -4.39
C ARG A 36 -11.25 8.87 -5.03
N ALA A 37 -11.99 8.89 -6.14
CA ALA A 37 -12.30 7.68 -6.88
C ALA A 37 -11.02 7.03 -7.39
N THR A 38 -10.87 5.73 -7.17
CA THR A 38 -9.71 4.96 -7.61
C THR A 38 -10.10 3.51 -7.84
N GLY A 39 -9.43 2.87 -8.80
CA GLY A 39 -9.58 1.45 -9.06
C GLY A 39 -8.44 0.61 -8.48
N ASP A 40 -7.32 1.26 -8.15
CA ASP A 40 -6.10 0.58 -7.71
C ASP A 40 -5.86 0.84 -6.23
N ILE A 41 -5.29 -0.16 -5.55
CA ILE A 41 -4.80 0.03 -4.19
C ILE A 41 -3.29 -0.13 -4.18
N ASP A 42 -2.60 0.83 -3.54
CA ASP A 42 -1.15 0.83 -3.43
C ASP A 42 -0.74 0.45 -2.02
N VAL A 43 0.12 -0.55 -1.90
CA VAL A 43 0.56 -1.06 -0.60
C VAL A 43 2.08 -1.12 -0.58
N TRP A 44 2.66 -0.41 0.39
CA TRP A 44 4.08 -0.53 0.68
C TRP A 44 4.32 -1.75 1.56
N ILE A 45 5.27 -2.57 1.18
CA ILE A 45 5.69 -3.77 1.91
C ILE A 45 7.05 -3.49 2.54
N ARG A 46 7.15 -3.68 3.84
CA ARG A 46 8.42 -3.48 4.54
C ARG A 46 9.44 -4.50 4.01
N PRO A 47 10.55 -4.04 3.43
CA PRO A 47 11.51 -4.95 2.81
C PRO A 47 12.38 -5.64 3.85
N SER A 48 12.21 -6.96 3.97
CA SER A 48 13.08 -7.85 4.72
C SER A 48 12.86 -9.27 4.20
N PRO A 49 13.85 -10.17 4.34
CA PRO A 49 13.66 -11.56 3.91
C PRO A 49 12.48 -12.24 4.59
N ALA A 50 12.35 -12.07 5.90
CA ALA A 50 11.25 -12.68 6.65
C ALA A 50 9.88 -12.14 6.19
N ASN A 51 9.77 -10.83 6.00
CA ASN A 51 8.51 -10.23 5.58
C ASN A 51 8.15 -10.59 4.14
N SER A 52 9.14 -10.72 3.27
CA SER A 52 8.90 -11.14 1.89
C SER A 52 8.35 -12.56 1.82
N GLU A 53 8.83 -13.47 2.67
CA GLU A 53 8.28 -14.82 2.74
C GLU A 53 6.87 -14.84 3.31
N ALA A 54 6.60 -14.02 4.33
CA ALA A 54 5.25 -13.86 4.88
C ALA A 54 4.29 -13.35 3.80
N LEU A 55 4.73 -12.40 2.98
CA LEU A 55 3.94 -11.89 1.86
C LEU A 55 3.66 -12.98 0.83
N MET A 56 4.66 -13.79 0.48
CA MET A 56 4.48 -14.90 -0.46
C MET A 56 3.41 -15.87 0.03
N GLN A 57 3.43 -16.20 1.31
CA GLN A 57 2.41 -17.07 1.90
C GLN A 57 1.03 -16.41 1.86
N ALA A 58 0.95 -15.11 2.17
CA ALA A 58 -0.31 -14.38 2.12
C ALA A 58 -0.89 -14.35 0.69
N LEU A 59 -0.05 -14.15 -0.31
CA LEU A 59 -0.48 -14.16 -1.71
C LEU A 59 -1.03 -15.53 -2.11
N GLN A 60 -0.40 -16.60 -1.66
CA GLN A 60 -0.86 -17.96 -1.89
C GLN A 60 -2.22 -18.19 -1.21
N ASP A 61 -2.38 -17.76 0.03
CA ASP A 61 -3.63 -17.90 0.79
C ASP A 61 -4.76 -17.10 0.14
N PHE A 62 -4.44 -15.95 -0.44
CA PHE A 62 -5.41 -15.12 -1.15
C PHE A 62 -5.84 -15.72 -2.48
N GLY A 63 -5.04 -16.62 -3.04
CA GLY A 63 -5.35 -17.31 -4.28
C GLY A 63 -4.58 -16.82 -5.50
N PHE A 64 -3.59 -15.96 -5.33
CA PHE A 64 -2.68 -15.63 -6.42
C PHE A 64 -1.70 -16.77 -6.63
N GLU A 65 -1.51 -17.14 -7.90
CA GLU A 65 -0.42 -18.04 -8.24
C GLU A 65 0.89 -17.26 -8.17
N THR A 66 1.81 -17.76 -7.36
CA THR A 66 3.08 -17.08 -7.10
C THR A 66 4.23 -17.68 -7.91
N LEU A 67 3.93 -18.43 -8.96
CA LEU A 67 4.94 -19.10 -9.80
C LEU A 67 5.92 -18.13 -10.43
N ASP A 68 5.44 -16.91 -10.76
CA ASP A 68 6.25 -15.90 -11.44
C ASP A 68 6.79 -14.83 -10.50
N ILE A 69 6.53 -14.95 -9.19
CA ILE A 69 6.97 -13.98 -8.19
C ILE A 69 7.80 -14.69 -7.14
N SER A 70 8.99 -14.17 -6.86
CA SER A 70 9.88 -14.68 -5.82
C SER A 70 10.11 -13.64 -4.74
N SER A 71 10.66 -14.08 -3.59
CA SER A 71 11.12 -13.16 -2.54
C SER A 71 12.13 -12.14 -3.09
N ARG A 72 12.95 -12.56 -4.03
CA ARG A 72 13.92 -11.67 -4.69
C ARG A 72 13.23 -10.56 -5.46
N ASP A 73 12.13 -10.87 -6.16
CA ASP A 73 11.36 -9.85 -6.89
C ASP A 73 10.78 -8.82 -5.93
N ILE A 74 10.25 -9.28 -4.79
CA ILE A 74 9.69 -8.40 -3.77
C ILE A 74 10.77 -7.47 -3.23
N LEU A 75 11.97 -7.98 -2.98
CA LEU A 75 13.07 -7.20 -2.42
C LEU A 75 13.84 -6.36 -3.45
N SER A 76 13.53 -6.52 -4.74
CA SER A 76 14.26 -5.86 -5.82
C SER A 76 14.01 -4.35 -5.95
N GLY A 77 13.00 -3.83 -5.29
CA GLY A 77 12.59 -2.42 -5.42
C GLY A 77 11.64 -2.15 -6.59
N LYS A 78 11.28 -3.17 -7.35
CA LYS A 78 10.32 -3.05 -8.46
C LYS A 78 8.89 -3.04 -7.92
N VAL A 79 8.01 -2.32 -8.61
CA VAL A 79 6.58 -2.38 -8.32
C VAL A 79 6.02 -3.69 -8.90
N ILE A 80 5.28 -4.41 -8.08
CA ILE A 80 4.62 -5.66 -8.49
C ILE A 80 3.12 -5.38 -8.61
N GLN A 81 2.58 -5.58 -9.80
CA GLN A 81 1.14 -5.40 -10.05
C GLN A 81 0.45 -6.76 -10.00
N LEU A 82 -0.62 -6.84 -9.19
CA LEU A 82 -1.42 -8.03 -9.03
C LEU A 82 -2.84 -7.75 -9.51
N GLY A 83 -3.38 -8.65 -10.33
CA GLY A 83 -4.75 -8.55 -10.81
C GLY A 83 -4.93 -7.51 -11.92
N PHE A 84 -6.20 -7.23 -12.20
CA PHE A 84 -6.63 -6.33 -13.26
C PHE A 84 -7.73 -5.42 -12.74
N PRO A 85 -7.92 -4.20 -13.31
CA PRO A 85 -9.06 -3.38 -12.92
C PRO A 85 -10.37 -4.16 -13.03
N PRO A 86 -11.32 -4.03 -12.09
CA PRO A 86 -11.34 -3.06 -10.99
C PRO A 86 -10.60 -3.50 -9.72
N VAL A 87 -9.91 -4.66 -9.73
CA VAL A 87 -9.23 -5.21 -8.58
C VAL A 87 -7.74 -5.34 -8.90
N ARG A 88 -7.05 -4.21 -8.92
CA ARG A 88 -5.60 -4.18 -9.12
C ARG A 88 -4.91 -3.72 -7.84
N ILE A 89 -3.89 -4.46 -7.45
CA ILE A 89 -3.08 -4.19 -6.26
C ILE A 89 -1.65 -3.95 -6.72
N ASP A 90 -1.09 -2.82 -6.33
CA ASP A 90 0.30 -2.49 -6.61
C ASP A 90 1.10 -2.60 -5.32
N LEU A 91 2.10 -3.48 -5.31
CA LEU A 91 2.99 -3.70 -4.17
C LEU A 91 4.33 -3.03 -4.46
N MET A 92 4.86 -2.31 -3.46
CA MET A 92 6.12 -1.60 -3.60
C MET A 92 6.90 -1.63 -2.29
N THR A 93 8.22 -1.52 -2.37
CA THR A 93 9.10 -1.48 -1.21
C THR A 93 9.86 -0.17 -1.08
N VAL A 94 9.67 0.74 -2.04
CA VAL A 94 10.34 2.04 -2.07
C VAL A 94 9.28 3.12 -2.27
N LEU A 95 9.34 4.16 -1.44
CA LEU A 95 8.53 5.37 -1.61
C LEU A 95 9.47 6.56 -1.79
N GLU A 96 9.26 7.31 -2.86
CA GLU A 96 10.09 8.47 -3.17
C GLU A 96 10.08 9.47 -2.02
N GLY A 97 11.27 9.93 -1.62
CA GLY A 97 11.42 10.92 -0.57
C GLY A 97 11.33 10.39 0.86
N LEU A 98 11.09 9.10 1.05
CA LEU A 98 10.99 8.49 2.37
C LEU A 98 12.00 7.35 2.53
N THR A 99 12.58 7.24 3.72
CA THR A 99 13.31 6.04 4.11
C THR A 99 12.33 4.94 4.52
N ARG A 100 12.81 3.71 4.57
CA ARG A 100 12.02 2.57 5.06
C ARG A 100 11.55 2.80 6.49
N GLN A 101 12.44 3.33 7.31
CA GLN A 101 12.14 3.62 8.72
C GLN A 101 11.09 4.70 8.85
N GLU A 102 11.20 5.80 8.08
CA GLU A 102 10.20 6.87 8.09
C GLU A 102 8.82 6.34 7.72
N THR A 103 8.76 5.52 6.67
CA THR A 103 7.48 4.95 6.22
C THR A 103 6.85 4.09 7.31
N TRP A 104 7.62 3.17 7.87
CA TRP A 104 7.11 2.25 8.88
C TRP A 104 6.70 2.98 10.17
N GLU A 105 7.52 3.91 10.63
CA GLU A 105 7.23 4.66 11.86
C GLU A 105 6.07 5.63 11.71
N SER A 106 5.78 6.10 10.49
CA SER A 106 4.68 7.04 10.23
C SER A 106 3.31 6.41 10.34
N ARG A 107 3.21 5.08 10.25
CA ARG A 107 1.94 4.39 10.06
C ARG A 107 0.90 4.73 11.13
N ASN A 108 -0.32 4.90 10.67
CA ASN A 108 -1.48 5.10 11.52
C ASN A 108 -2.38 3.87 11.45
N ARG A 109 -2.86 3.43 12.59
CA ARG A 109 -3.82 2.34 12.66
C ARG A 109 -5.18 2.80 12.18
N GLY A 110 -5.83 1.97 11.37
CA GLY A 110 -7.17 2.26 10.87
C GLY A 110 -7.88 0.98 10.47
N MET A 111 -9.01 1.14 9.80
CA MET A 111 -9.81 0.02 9.33
C MET A 111 -9.94 0.05 7.81
N PHE A 112 -10.00 -1.12 7.22
CA PHE A 112 -10.36 -1.31 5.83
C PHE A 112 -11.47 -2.35 5.80
N GLY A 113 -12.72 -1.87 5.69
CA GLY A 113 -13.87 -2.72 5.97
C GLY A 113 -13.81 -3.20 7.43
N ASP A 114 -13.84 -4.50 7.64
CA ASP A 114 -13.74 -5.13 8.96
C ASP A 114 -12.29 -5.52 9.33
N GLN A 115 -11.30 -5.17 8.50
CA GLN A 115 -9.91 -5.54 8.73
C GLN A 115 -9.13 -4.38 9.34
N PRO A 116 -8.42 -4.61 10.46
CA PRO A 116 -7.47 -3.63 10.97
C PRO A 116 -6.27 -3.55 10.01
N VAL A 117 -5.88 -2.34 9.68
CA VAL A 117 -4.79 -2.08 8.72
C VAL A 117 -3.94 -0.92 9.18
N PHE A 118 -2.84 -0.67 8.49
CA PHE A 118 -2.01 0.52 8.69
C PHE A 118 -2.02 1.36 7.43
N TYR A 119 -2.20 2.67 7.61
CA TYR A 119 -2.08 3.67 6.56
C TYR A 119 -0.83 4.51 6.79
N VAL A 120 -0.20 4.96 5.72
CA VAL A 120 0.93 5.89 5.83
C VAL A 120 0.46 7.15 6.57
N GLY A 121 1.30 7.65 7.48
CA GLY A 121 0.97 8.86 8.24
C GLY A 121 0.88 10.09 7.33
N ARG A 122 0.13 11.11 7.78
CA ARG A 122 -0.14 12.32 6.98
C ARG A 122 1.16 13.02 6.55
N ASP A 123 2.08 13.26 7.48
CA ASP A 123 3.31 13.99 7.17
C ASP A 123 4.19 13.21 6.19
N ALA A 124 4.29 11.90 6.34
CA ALA A 124 5.01 11.05 5.41
C ALA A 124 4.34 11.03 4.04
N PHE A 125 3.01 10.96 3.99
CA PHE A 125 2.25 11.05 2.75
C PHE A 125 2.57 12.34 2.00
N VAL A 126 2.54 13.46 2.71
CA VAL A 126 2.83 14.79 2.13
C VAL A 126 4.26 14.84 1.60
N LYS A 127 5.22 14.37 2.37
CA LYS A 127 6.63 14.33 1.97
C LYS A 127 6.84 13.50 0.71
N ASN A 128 6.20 12.34 0.63
CA ASN A 128 6.25 11.46 -0.54
C ASN A 128 5.65 12.14 -1.77
N LYS A 129 4.48 12.76 -1.64
CA LYS A 129 3.80 13.44 -2.74
C LYS A 129 4.60 14.64 -3.25
N ARG A 130 5.23 15.40 -2.36
CA ARG A 130 6.11 16.51 -2.75
C ARG A 130 7.33 16.01 -3.52
N ALA A 131 7.91 14.90 -3.08
CA ALA A 131 9.08 14.32 -3.76
C ALA A 131 8.72 13.82 -5.15
N LEU A 132 7.55 13.21 -5.33
CA LEU A 132 7.06 12.75 -6.64
C LEU A 132 6.75 13.92 -7.57
N GLY A 133 6.08 14.96 -7.08
CA GLY A 133 5.89 16.24 -7.78
C GLY A 133 5.10 16.18 -9.09
N ARG A 134 4.42 15.10 -9.41
CA ARG A 134 3.58 14.98 -10.61
C ARG A 134 2.29 15.77 -10.43
N HIS A 135 1.59 16.09 -11.52
CA HIS A 135 0.33 16.82 -11.44
C HIS A 135 -0.67 16.15 -10.50
N LYS A 136 -0.81 14.85 -10.56
CA LYS A 136 -1.71 14.10 -9.68
C LYS A 136 -1.27 14.16 -8.22
N ASP A 137 0.03 14.22 -7.95
CA ASP A 137 0.55 14.33 -6.59
C ASP A 137 0.29 15.72 -6.02
N LEU A 138 0.47 16.75 -6.82
CA LEU A 138 0.15 18.13 -6.43
C LEU A 138 -1.35 18.29 -6.18
N ALA A 139 -2.19 17.67 -7.00
CA ALA A 139 -3.64 17.66 -6.81
C ALA A 139 -4.02 17.02 -5.46
N ASP A 140 -3.38 15.92 -5.11
CA ASP A 140 -3.61 15.26 -3.82
C ASP A 140 -3.21 16.17 -2.65
N LEU A 141 -2.08 16.88 -2.78
CA LEU A 141 -1.64 17.85 -1.76
C LEU A 141 -2.62 19.01 -1.64
N GLU A 142 -3.16 19.49 -2.76
CA GLU A 142 -4.17 20.55 -2.75
C GLU A 142 -5.42 20.12 -2.00
N LEU A 143 -5.88 18.88 -2.24
CA LEU A 143 -7.03 18.33 -1.53
C LEU A 143 -6.82 18.27 -0.03
N LEU A 144 -5.59 18.05 0.42
CA LEU A 144 -5.24 18.04 1.86
C LEU A 144 -4.97 19.44 2.42
N GLY A 145 -4.97 20.48 1.60
CA GLY A 145 -4.64 21.83 2.05
C GLY A 145 -3.14 22.06 2.27
N GLU A 146 -2.30 21.27 1.61
CA GLU A 146 -0.84 21.29 1.79
C GLU A 146 -0.09 21.98 0.64
N LEU A 147 -0.81 22.62 -0.28
CA LEU A 147 -0.22 23.37 -1.38
C LEU A 147 -0.33 24.86 -1.15
#